data_a2882f6845ea503b6d1e2d3b9699734a
#
_entry.id   a2882f6845ea503b6d1e2d3b9699734a
#
_cell.length_a   1.000
_cell.length_b   1.000
_cell.length_c   1.000
_cell.angle_alpha   90.00
_cell.angle_beta   90.00
_cell.angle_gamma   90.00
#
_symmetry.space_group_name_H-M   'P 1'
#
loop_
_entity.id
_entity.type
_entity.pdbx_description
1 polymer ?
#
loop_
_entity_poly.entity_id
_entity_poly.type
_entity_poly.pdbx_seq_one_letter_code
_entity_poly.pdbx_strand_id
1 'polypeptide(L)'
;METLQEYMAAGMGIAYHAQNYPEKKAIISEHGERTFQELNENSNKFANFLRKKGLKSGDAVAILSKNRPEFLEALFGPLRIGLRITPINWHLTPDEVVYIVKNCEAKVLVCDAMFAPSIEAVNRELSDVLVLAVDGTHDLAKSYQESLDGEDPDNIQDPEAGRSMLYTSGTTGRPKGVFRKENPPPSKLEELVLQT
;
A
#
# COMPACT_ATOMS: atom_id res chain seq x y z
N MET A 1 -18.73 -2.73 -13.03
CA MET A 1 -18.47 -3.98 -12.28
C MET A 1 -19.69 -4.26 -11.43
N GLU A 2 -20.19 -5.47 -11.45
CA GLU A 2 -21.41 -5.86 -10.72
C GLU A 2 -21.10 -6.86 -9.59
N THR A 3 -20.10 -7.69 -9.78
CA THR A 3 -19.74 -8.76 -8.82
C THR A 3 -18.46 -8.47 -8.07
N LEU A 4 -18.31 -9.00 -6.83
CA LEU A 4 -17.08 -8.92 -6.08
C LEU A 4 -15.87 -9.44 -6.87
N GLN A 5 -16.07 -10.50 -7.66
CA GLN A 5 -14.98 -11.09 -8.46
C GLN A 5 -14.46 -10.12 -9.54
N GLU A 6 -15.34 -9.36 -10.20
CA GLU A 6 -14.93 -8.31 -11.15
C GLU A 6 -14.19 -7.17 -10.46
N TYR A 7 -14.68 -6.72 -9.29
CA TYR A 7 -14.00 -5.71 -8.49
C TYR A 7 -12.60 -6.17 -8.05
N MET A 8 -12.47 -7.41 -7.57
CA MET A 8 -11.19 -7.97 -7.17
C MET A 8 -10.21 -8.09 -8.37
N ALA A 9 -10.70 -8.55 -9.51
CA ALA A 9 -9.89 -8.64 -10.74
C ALA A 9 -9.35 -7.28 -11.22
N ALA A 10 -10.05 -6.20 -10.88
CA ALA A 10 -9.63 -4.82 -11.16
C ALA A 10 -8.83 -4.16 -10.03
N GLY A 11 -8.51 -4.87 -8.94
CA GLY A 11 -7.84 -4.28 -7.76
C GLY A 11 -8.75 -3.42 -6.88
N MET A 12 -10.08 -3.49 -7.09
CA MET A 12 -11.10 -2.62 -6.48
C MET A 12 -11.97 -3.34 -5.44
N GLY A 13 -11.52 -4.45 -4.85
CA GLY A 13 -12.32 -5.26 -3.92
C GLY A 13 -12.93 -4.46 -2.75
N ILE A 14 -12.20 -3.48 -2.20
CA ILE A 14 -12.71 -2.61 -1.13
C ILE A 14 -13.87 -1.73 -1.63
N ALA A 15 -13.85 -1.28 -2.89
CA ALA A 15 -14.92 -0.48 -3.45
C ALA A 15 -16.26 -1.25 -3.53
N TYR A 16 -16.22 -2.56 -3.77
CA TYR A 16 -17.42 -3.42 -3.68
C TYR A 16 -18.01 -3.41 -2.27
N HIS A 17 -17.18 -3.57 -1.25
CA HIS A 17 -17.65 -3.55 0.14
C HIS A 17 -18.13 -2.17 0.56
N ALA A 18 -17.46 -1.09 0.12
CA ALA A 18 -17.90 0.28 0.36
C ALA A 18 -19.28 0.57 -0.25
N GLN A 19 -19.56 0.05 -1.44
CA GLN A 19 -20.86 0.20 -2.10
C GLN A 19 -21.98 -0.56 -1.35
N ASN A 20 -21.69 -1.75 -0.82
CA ASN A 20 -22.71 -2.60 -0.22
C ASN A 20 -22.85 -2.40 1.31
N TYR A 21 -21.77 -2.01 1.99
CA TYR A 21 -21.70 -1.90 3.45
C TYR A 21 -20.88 -0.66 3.88
N PRO A 22 -21.21 0.57 3.43
CA PRO A 22 -20.38 1.77 3.61
C PRO A 22 -20.01 2.02 5.08
N GLU A 23 -20.98 1.93 5.97
CA GLU A 23 -20.84 2.26 7.40
C GLU A 23 -20.24 1.11 8.24
N LYS A 24 -20.10 -0.08 7.66
CA LYS A 24 -19.53 -1.21 8.39
C LYS A 24 -18.03 -0.99 8.61
N LYS A 25 -17.56 -1.27 9.83
CA LYS A 25 -16.13 -1.20 10.17
C LYS A 25 -15.35 -2.23 9.36
N ALA A 26 -14.41 -1.74 8.54
CA ALA A 26 -13.46 -2.55 7.80
C ALA A 26 -12.19 -2.79 8.63
N ILE A 27 -11.83 -1.82 9.48
CA ILE A 27 -10.62 -1.85 10.31
C ILE A 27 -11.00 -1.40 11.73
N ILE A 28 -10.49 -2.14 12.71
CA ILE A 28 -10.50 -1.78 14.13
C ILE A 28 -9.10 -2.07 14.66
N SER A 29 -8.38 -1.05 15.10
CA SER A 29 -7.03 -1.17 15.65
C SER A 29 -6.81 -0.18 16.79
N GLU A 30 -5.71 -0.34 17.52
CA GLU A 30 -5.27 0.62 18.54
C GLU A 30 -4.88 2.00 17.96
N HIS A 31 -4.61 2.06 16.66
CA HIS A 31 -4.26 3.28 15.93
C HIS A 31 -5.45 3.93 15.21
N GLY A 32 -6.66 3.46 15.45
CA GLY A 32 -7.88 4.00 14.88
C GLY A 32 -8.71 2.97 14.13
N GLU A 33 -9.81 3.45 13.60
CA GLU A 33 -10.81 2.65 12.89
C GLU A 33 -11.06 3.26 11.50
N ARG A 34 -11.57 2.44 10.57
CA ARG A 34 -12.13 2.87 9.29
C ARG A 34 -13.36 2.05 8.94
N THR A 35 -14.37 2.71 8.41
CA THR A 35 -15.45 2.03 7.69
C THR A 35 -14.95 1.60 6.30
N PHE A 36 -15.72 0.78 5.59
CA PHE A 36 -15.38 0.42 4.21
C PHE A 36 -15.40 1.65 3.30
N GLN A 37 -16.32 2.61 3.53
CA GLN A 37 -16.35 3.85 2.79
C GLN A 37 -15.07 4.66 2.99
N GLU A 38 -14.68 4.96 4.23
CA GLU A 38 -13.47 5.70 4.56
C GLU A 38 -12.21 5.05 4.00
N LEU A 39 -12.08 3.71 4.13
CA LEU A 39 -10.95 2.97 3.58
C LEU A 39 -10.91 3.07 2.05
N ASN A 40 -12.08 3.00 1.40
CA ASN A 40 -12.19 3.13 -0.05
C ASN A 40 -11.77 4.51 -0.52
N GLU A 41 -12.34 5.56 0.08
CA GLU A 41 -12.06 6.96 -0.26
C GLU A 41 -10.58 7.30 -0.07
N ASN A 42 -9.97 6.94 1.06
CA ASN A 42 -8.57 7.21 1.31
C ASN A 42 -7.64 6.42 0.37
N SER A 43 -8.01 5.17 0.04
CA SER A 43 -7.28 4.40 -0.97
C SER A 43 -7.36 5.06 -2.36
N ASN A 44 -8.50 5.63 -2.76
CA ASN A 44 -8.65 6.37 -4.01
C ASN A 44 -7.81 7.66 -4.00
N LYS A 45 -7.86 8.44 -2.91
CA LYS A 45 -7.03 9.63 -2.74
C LYS A 45 -5.55 9.31 -2.88
N PHE A 46 -5.08 8.23 -2.25
CA PHE A 46 -3.68 7.84 -2.36
C PHE A 46 -3.31 7.40 -3.79
N ALA A 47 -4.18 6.65 -4.47
CA ALA A 47 -3.98 6.29 -5.87
C ALA A 47 -3.86 7.54 -6.77
N ASN A 48 -4.75 8.52 -6.60
CA ASN A 48 -4.73 9.77 -7.36
C ASN A 48 -3.47 10.60 -7.07
N PHE A 49 -3.06 10.70 -5.80
CA PHE A 49 -1.79 11.31 -5.42
C PHE A 49 -0.59 10.66 -6.15
N LEU A 50 -0.52 9.33 -6.17
CA LEU A 50 0.58 8.61 -6.84
C LEU A 50 0.59 8.86 -8.35
N ARG A 51 -0.57 8.90 -9.01
CA ARG A 51 -0.70 9.28 -10.42
C ARG A 51 -0.21 10.71 -10.66
N LYS A 52 -0.57 11.67 -9.82
CA LYS A 52 -0.07 13.07 -9.89
C LYS A 52 1.44 13.16 -9.69
N LYS A 53 2.05 12.23 -8.92
CA LYS A 53 3.52 12.11 -8.79
C LYS A 53 4.17 11.42 -9.99
N GLY A 54 3.40 11.01 -10.99
CA GLY A 54 3.91 10.43 -12.23
C GLY A 54 4.19 8.93 -12.17
N LEU A 55 3.72 8.22 -11.12
CA LEU A 55 3.85 6.78 -11.06
C LEU A 55 2.96 6.14 -12.13
N LYS A 56 3.46 5.07 -12.74
CA LYS A 56 2.82 4.32 -13.82
C LYS A 56 2.71 2.84 -13.45
N SER A 57 1.81 2.12 -14.12
CA SER A 57 1.69 0.66 -13.98
C SER A 57 3.07 -0.02 -14.00
N GLY A 58 3.29 -0.92 -13.04
CA GLY A 58 4.56 -1.59 -12.80
C GLY A 58 5.54 -0.87 -11.86
N ASP A 59 5.36 0.43 -11.57
CA ASP A 59 6.16 1.12 -10.56
C ASP A 59 5.86 0.56 -9.16
N ALA A 60 6.78 0.79 -8.22
CA ALA A 60 6.67 0.19 -6.89
C ALA A 60 6.49 1.22 -5.77
N VAL A 61 5.70 0.83 -4.77
CA VAL A 61 5.53 1.52 -3.48
C VAL A 61 5.90 0.56 -2.36
N ALA A 62 6.74 0.99 -1.43
CA ALA A 62 7.09 0.24 -0.22
C ALA A 62 6.32 0.78 0.99
N ILE A 63 6.02 -0.08 1.95
CA ILE A 63 5.31 0.29 3.17
C ILE A 63 6.06 -0.27 4.39
N LEU A 64 6.51 0.62 5.27
CA LEU A 64 7.13 0.31 6.57
C LEU A 64 6.26 0.89 7.68
N SER A 65 5.28 0.15 8.12
CA SER A 65 4.28 0.64 9.08
C SER A 65 3.82 -0.47 10.01
N LYS A 66 3.34 -0.10 11.18
CA LYS A 66 2.59 -0.99 12.07
C LYS A 66 1.20 -1.29 11.50
N ASN A 67 0.45 -2.15 12.21
CA ASN A 67 -0.92 -2.51 11.86
C ASN A 67 -1.87 -1.34 12.18
N ARG A 68 -2.07 -0.47 11.23
CA ARG A 68 -2.89 0.73 11.33
C ARG A 68 -3.72 0.95 10.06
N PRO A 69 -4.76 1.81 10.10
CA PRO A 69 -5.60 2.07 8.92
C PRO A 69 -4.81 2.51 7.69
N GLU A 70 -3.85 3.40 7.85
CA GLU A 70 -3.03 3.95 6.77
C GLU A 70 -2.18 2.88 6.06
N PHE A 71 -1.80 1.80 6.76
CA PHE A 71 -1.14 0.64 6.13
C PHE A 71 -2.03 0.03 5.04
N LEU A 72 -3.33 -0.16 5.32
CA LEU A 72 -4.26 -0.74 4.35
C LEU A 72 -4.66 0.26 3.26
N GLU A 73 -4.78 1.56 3.58
CA GLU A 73 -4.95 2.62 2.58
C GLU A 73 -3.79 2.64 1.59
N ALA A 74 -2.53 2.59 2.11
CA ALA A 74 -1.31 2.56 1.33
C ALA A 74 -1.12 1.24 0.56
N LEU A 75 -1.73 0.16 1.00
CA LEU A 75 -1.73 -1.14 0.31
C LEU A 75 -2.74 -1.15 -0.83
N PHE A 76 -3.99 -0.74 -0.58
CA PHE A 76 -5.06 -0.86 -1.56
C PHE A 76 -5.05 0.27 -2.62
N GLY A 77 -4.57 1.46 -2.30
CA GLY A 77 -4.50 2.58 -3.24
C GLY A 77 -3.67 2.23 -4.49
N PRO A 78 -2.38 1.88 -4.36
CA PRO A 78 -1.52 1.51 -5.48
C PRO A 78 -2.03 0.30 -6.29
N LEU A 79 -2.66 -0.68 -5.61
CA LEU A 79 -3.20 -1.87 -6.25
C LEU A 79 -4.35 -1.57 -7.24
N ARG A 80 -4.95 -0.37 -7.20
CA ARG A 80 -6.02 0.06 -8.12
C ARG A 80 -5.51 0.63 -9.44
N ILE A 81 -4.22 0.95 -9.49
CA ILE A 81 -3.59 1.64 -10.62
C ILE A 81 -2.36 0.89 -11.16
N GLY A 82 -2.35 -0.43 -11.02
CA GLY A 82 -1.34 -1.31 -11.61
C GLY A 82 0.02 -1.30 -10.91
N LEU A 83 0.16 -0.68 -9.73
CA LEU A 83 1.46 -0.59 -9.05
C LEU A 83 1.82 -1.87 -8.28
N ARG A 84 3.11 -2.03 -8.03
CA ARG A 84 3.63 -3.07 -7.15
C ARG A 84 3.68 -2.57 -5.71
N ILE A 85 3.25 -3.40 -4.77
CA ILE A 85 3.31 -3.13 -3.33
C ILE A 85 4.30 -4.03 -2.65
N THR A 86 5.16 -3.45 -1.82
CA THR A 86 6.13 -4.17 -0.99
C THR A 86 5.95 -3.80 0.48
N PRO A 87 5.16 -4.57 1.24
CA PRO A 87 5.16 -4.46 2.70
C PRO A 87 6.51 -4.88 3.27
N ILE A 88 7.06 -4.06 4.16
CA ILE A 88 8.35 -4.30 4.84
C ILE A 88 8.07 -4.65 6.29
N ASN A 89 8.72 -5.71 6.78
CA ASN A 89 8.67 -6.06 8.20
C ASN A 89 9.32 -4.93 9.03
N TRP A 90 8.55 -4.29 9.90
CA TRP A 90 8.98 -3.17 10.71
C TRP A 90 9.99 -3.51 11.82
N HIS A 91 10.31 -4.79 12.03
CA HIS A 91 11.38 -5.25 12.90
C HIS A 91 12.78 -5.22 12.24
N LEU A 92 12.86 -4.94 10.94
CA LEU A 92 14.12 -4.89 10.22
C LEU A 92 14.94 -3.66 10.59
N THR A 93 16.26 -3.80 10.47
CA THR A 93 17.21 -2.69 10.66
C THR A 93 17.09 -1.67 9.52
N PRO A 94 17.51 -0.41 9.72
CA PRO A 94 17.52 0.61 8.67
C PRO A 94 18.24 0.17 7.39
N ASP A 95 19.37 -0.52 7.50
CA ASP A 95 20.14 -1.01 6.34
C ASP A 95 19.38 -2.10 5.55
N GLU A 96 18.63 -2.96 6.24
CA GLU A 96 17.77 -3.96 5.60
C GLU A 96 16.56 -3.30 4.92
N VAL A 97 16.00 -2.25 5.53
CA VAL A 97 14.94 -1.44 4.91
C VAL A 97 15.44 -0.79 3.62
N VAL A 98 16.60 -0.11 3.66
CA VAL A 98 17.23 0.48 2.47
C VAL A 98 17.45 -0.57 1.39
N TYR A 99 17.97 -1.76 1.76
CA TYR A 99 18.17 -2.85 0.82
C TYR A 99 16.86 -3.26 0.12
N ILE A 100 15.76 -3.41 0.88
CA ILE A 100 14.46 -3.80 0.30
C ILE A 100 13.90 -2.71 -0.59
N VAL A 101 13.88 -1.45 -0.13
CA VAL A 101 13.40 -0.29 -0.89
C VAL A 101 14.13 -0.17 -2.24
N LYS A 102 15.46 -0.33 -2.21
CA LYS A 102 16.29 -0.34 -3.42
C LYS A 102 16.01 -1.53 -4.33
N ASN A 103 15.93 -2.73 -3.75
CA ASN A 103 15.77 -3.98 -4.50
C ASN A 103 14.39 -4.12 -5.15
N CYS A 104 13.32 -3.62 -4.51
CA CYS A 104 11.99 -3.56 -5.12
C CYS A 104 11.79 -2.35 -6.04
N GLU A 105 12.80 -1.49 -6.17
CA GLU A 105 12.77 -0.28 -6.99
C GLU A 105 11.62 0.67 -6.60
N ALA A 106 11.35 0.78 -5.30
CA ALA A 106 10.27 1.63 -4.82
C ALA A 106 10.54 3.11 -5.13
N LYS A 107 9.56 3.79 -5.70
CA LYS A 107 9.58 5.24 -5.93
C LYS A 107 9.00 6.02 -4.74
N VAL A 108 8.18 5.35 -3.94
CA VAL A 108 7.56 5.92 -2.74
C VAL A 108 7.74 4.93 -1.59
N LEU A 109 8.10 5.44 -0.42
CA LEU A 109 8.07 4.74 0.85
C LEU A 109 7.03 5.40 1.76
N VAL A 110 6.00 4.67 2.14
CA VAL A 110 5.08 5.07 3.23
C VAL A 110 5.65 4.49 4.52
N CYS A 111 5.92 5.35 5.51
CA CYS A 111 6.64 4.94 6.72
C CYS A 111 6.04 5.61 7.96
N ASP A 112 5.81 4.86 9.04
CA ASP A 112 5.47 5.49 10.32
C ASP A 112 6.62 6.39 10.78
N ALA A 113 6.31 7.62 11.21
CA ALA A 113 7.30 8.62 11.65
C ALA A 113 8.20 8.10 12.79
N MET A 114 7.72 7.16 13.58
CA MET A 114 8.50 6.54 14.66
C MET A 114 9.72 5.74 14.16
N PHE A 115 9.76 5.34 12.88
CA PHE A 115 10.93 4.68 12.28
C PHE A 115 11.93 5.69 11.70
N ALA A 116 12.16 6.81 12.40
CA ALA A 116 13.06 7.88 12.00
C ALA A 116 14.43 7.40 11.47
N PRO A 117 15.15 6.44 12.11
CA PRO A 117 16.41 5.94 11.58
C PRO A 117 16.30 5.32 10.18
N SER A 118 15.17 4.67 9.85
CA SER A 118 14.93 4.12 8.53
C SER A 118 14.62 5.22 7.50
N ILE A 119 13.86 6.25 7.90
CA ILE A 119 13.61 7.43 7.05
C ILE A 119 14.92 8.12 6.71
N GLU A 120 15.79 8.37 7.69
CA GLU A 120 17.10 9.00 7.51
C GLU A 120 18.01 8.17 6.59
N ALA A 121 18.07 6.85 6.80
CA ALA A 121 18.87 5.94 5.99
C ALA A 121 18.41 5.91 4.53
N VAL A 122 17.10 5.82 4.29
CA VAL A 122 16.52 5.84 2.93
C VAL A 122 16.81 7.16 2.23
N ASN A 123 16.58 8.32 2.89
CA ASN A 123 16.87 9.62 2.29
C ASN A 123 18.37 9.81 1.98
N ARG A 124 19.27 9.31 2.84
CA ARG A 124 20.71 9.39 2.62
C ARG A 124 21.18 8.59 1.42
N GLU A 125 20.64 7.39 1.21
CA GLU A 125 21.13 6.43 0.22
C GLU A 125 20.28 6.37 -1.06
N LEU A 126 19.03 6.79 -1.00
CA LEU A 126 18.04 6.69 -2.08
C LEU A 126 17.29 8.02 -2.24
N SER A 127 18.00 9.07 -2.60
CA SER A 127 17.50 10.47 -2.68
C SER A 127 16.28 10.65 -3.61
N ASP A 128 16.07 9.73 -4.55
CA ASP A 128 14.97 9.79 -5.51
C ASP A 128 13.68 9.14 -4.98
N VAL A 129 13.73 8.51 -3.80
CA VAL A 129 12.56 7.90 -3.18
C VAL A 129 11.79 8.96 -2.39
N LEU A 130 10.52 9.16 -2.75
CA LEU A 130 9.62 10.02 -1.98
C LEU A 130 9.22 9.30 -0.68
N VAL A 131 9.56 9.87 0.47
CA VAL A 131 9.13 9.34 1.77
C VAL A 131 7.90 10.08 2.26
N LEU A 132 6.86 9.34 2.65
CA LEU A 132 5.62 9.84 3.25
C LEU A 132 5.54 9.34 4.70
N ALA A 133 5.55 10.27 5.66
CA ALA A 133 5.46 9.96 7.08
C ALA A 133 3.99 9.82 7.51
N VAL A 134 3.68 8.74 8.21
CA VAL A 134 2.39 8.48 8.85
C VAL A 134 2.53 8.72 10.34
N ASP A 135 1.50 9.29 10.99
CA ASP A 135 1.41 9.49 12.43
C ASP A 135 2.61 10.26 13.01
N GLY A 136 2.77 11.48 12.54
CA GLY A 136 3.81 12.39 12.98
C GLY A 136 4.48 13.12 11.83
N THR A 137 5.52 13.85 12.15
CA THR A 137 6.30 14.65 11.21
C THR A 137 7.76 14.22 11.23
N HIS A 138 8.43 14.36 10.10
CA HIS A 138 9.87 14.17 9.98
C HIS A 138 10.41 15.12 8.90
N ASP A 139 11.51 15.83 9.17
CA ASP A 139 12.04 16.87 8.27
C ASP A 139 12.39 16.35 6.87
N LEU A 140 12.73 15.05 6.76
CA LEU A 140 13.08 14.39 5.51
C LEU A 140 11.91 13.64 4.84
N ALA A 141 10.68 13.79 5.36
CA ALA A 141 9.49 13.13 4.83
C ALA A 141 8.33 14.11 4.69
N LYS A 142 7.46 13.90 3.72
CA LYS A 142 6.20 14.63 3.63
C LYS A 142 5.14 13.94 4.49
N SER A 143 4.20 14.70 5.01
CA SER A 143 3.04 14.12 5.69
C SER A 143 2.19 13.30 4.72
N TYR A 144 1.91 12.04 5.09
CA TYR A 144 0.99 11.18 4.33
C TYR A 144 -0.40 11.83 4.25
N GLN A 145 -0.95 12.25 5.40
CA GLN A 145 -2.28 12.83 5.47
C GLN A 145 -2.40 14.11 4.63
N GLU A 146 -1.49 15.06 4.79
CA GLU A 146 -1.48 16.30 4.00
C GLU A 146 -1.30 16.05 2.49
N SER A 147 -0.61 14.95 2.14
CA SER A 147 -0.44 14.54 0.74
C SER A 147 -1.73 14.03 0.10
N LEU A 148 -2.70 13.61 0.90
CA LEU A 148 -4.02 13.16 0.45
C LEU A 148 -5.06 14.30 0.46
N ASP A 149 -4.77 15.43 1.09
CA ASP A 149 -5.68 16.55 1.17
C ASP A 149 -5.97 17.12 -0.23
N GLY A 150 -7.26 17.25 -0.54
CA GLY A 150 -7.71 17.73 -1.84
C GLY A 150 -7.60 16.75 -3.00
N GLU A 151 -7.18 15.50 -2.74
CA GLU A 151 -7.26 14.43 -3.73
C GLU A 151 -8.69 13.90 -3.87
N ASP A 152 -9.03 13.45 -5.08
CA ASP A 152 -10.35 12.92 -5.41
C ASP A 152 -10.61 11.60 -4.66
N PRO A 153 -11.69 11.50 -3.85
CA PRO A 153 -12.09 10.28 -3.16
C PRO A 153 -12.86 9.29 -4.03
N ASP A 154 -13.32 9.69 -5.21
CA ASP A 154 -14.17 8.87 -6.06
C ASP A 154 -13.42 7.66 -6.64
N ASN A 155 -14.17 6.62 -6.96
CA ASN A 155 -13.60 5.40 -7.51
C ASN A 155 -12.83 5.65 -8.81
N ILE A 156 -11.65 5.03 -8.90
CA ILE A 156 -10.79 5.08 -10.10
C ILE A 156 -11.60 4.59 -11.31
N GLN A 157 -11.67 5.42 -12.37
CA GLN A 157 -12.50 5.14 -13.56
C GLN A 157 -11.88 4.09 -14.49
N ASP A 158 -10.54 4.00 -14.51
CA ASP A 158 -9.73 3.11 -15.33
C ASP A 158 -8.83 2.23 -14.44
N PRO A 159 -9.40 1.37 -13.57
CA PRO A 159 -8.62 0.59 -12.64
C PRO A 159 -7.81 -0.49 -13.36
N GLU A 160 -6.58 -0.68 -12.88
CA GLU A 160 -5.67 -1.75 -13.30
C GLU A 160 -5.17 -2.49 -12.07
N ALA A 161 -5.32 -3.81 -12.03
CA ALA A 161 -4.90 -4.60 -10.87
C ALA A 161 -3.39 -4.59 -10.71
N GLY A 162 -2.93 -4.04 -9.60
CA GLY A 162 -1.54 -4.08 -9.17
C GLY A 162 -1.16 -5.44 -8.56
N ARG A 163 0.05 -5.54 -8.02
CA ARG A 163 0.62 -6.80 -7.51
C ARG A 163 1.43 -6.60 -6.25
N SER A 164 1.51 -7.65 -5.42
CA SER A 164 2.37 -7.65 -4.25
C SER A 164 3.71 -8.30 -4.56
N MET A 165 4.79 -7.69 -4.06
CA MET A 165 6.12 -8.28 -3.98
C MET A 165 6.47 -8.45 -2.50
N LEU A 166 6.59 -9.70 -2.06
CA LEU A 166 6.85 -10.03 -0.66
C LEU A 166 8.31 -10.42 -0.47
N TYR A 167 8.86 -10.09 0.71
CA TYR A 167 10.20 -10.50 1.10
C TYR A 167 10.13 -11.59 2.17
N THR A 168 10.91 -12.63 1.98
CA THR A 168 11.10 -13.70 2.96
C THR A 168 12.50 -13.65 3.55
N SER A 169 12.65 -14.12 4.79
CA SER A 169 13.98 -14.31 5.41
C SER A 169 14.77 -15.31 4.59
N GLY A 170 15.71 -14.85 3.79
CA GLY A 170 16.59 -15.72 3.00
C GLY A 170 17.52 -16.50 3.92
N THR A 171 17.72 -17.79 3.63
CA THR A 171 18.71 -18.65 4.33
C THR A 171 20.16 -18.14 4.22
N THR A 172 20.42 -17.16 3.37
CA THR A 172 21.73 -16.52 3.09
C THR A 172 21.93 -15.18 3.77
N GLY A 173 21.09 -14.79 4.75
CA GLY A 173 21.27 -13.57 5.55
C GLY A 173 20.71 -12.29 4.95
N ARG A 174 20.24 -12.29 3.69
CA ARG A 174 19.54 -11.13 3.08
C ARG A 174 18.13 -11.52 2.66
N PRO A 175 17.12 -10.65 2.88
CA PRO A 175 15.76 -10.90 2.43
C PRO A 175 15.71 -11.13 0.91
N LYS A 176 14.93 -12.14 0.48
CA LYS A 176 14.70 -12.43 -0.94
C LYS A 176 13.31 -12.00 -1.34
N GLY A 177 13.22 -11.17 -2.38
CA GLY A 177 11.94 -10.74 -2.96
C GLY A 177 11.30 -11.87 -3.76
N VAL A 178 10.03 -12.15 -3.47
CA VAL A 178 9.19 -13.07 -4.23
C VAL A 178 8.16 -12.25 -4.99
N PHE A 179 8.30 -12.20 -6.30
CA PHE A 179 7.38 -11.51 -7.19
C PHE A 179 6.72 -12.52 -8.13
N ARG A 180 5.39 -12.60 -8.08
CA ARG A 180 4.60 -13.42 -9.00
C ARG A 180 4.16 -12.58 -10.19
N LYS A 181 4.54 -12.99 -11.41
CA LYS A 181 4.16 -12.31 -12.65
C LYS A 181 2.69 -12.46 -13.01
N GLU A 182 2.05 -13.52 -12.53
CA GLU A 182 0.64 -13.81 -12.76
C GLU A 182 -0.08 -13.91 -11.41
N ASN A 183 -1.32 -13.40 -11.36
CA ASN A 183 -2.16 -13.65 -10.20
C ASN A 183 -2.51 -15.15 -10.20
N PRO A 184 -2.26 -15.90 -9.12
CA PRO A 184 -2.74 -17.27 -9.05
C PRO A 184 -4.28 -17.24 -9.14
N PRO A 185 -4.91 -18.27 -9.71
CA PRO A 185 -6.36 -18.40 -9.60
C PRO A 185 -6.75 -18.38 -8.11
N PRO A 186 -7.95 -17.88 -7.76
CA PRO A 186 -8.43 -17.88 -6.38
C PRO A 186 -8.21 -19.26 -5.76
N SER A 187 -7.63 -19.30 -4.57
CA SER A 187 -7.53 -20.57 -3.83
C SER A 187 -8.94 -21.01 -3.42
N LYS A 188 -9.14 -22.32 -3.21
CA LYS A 188 -10.45 -22.82 -2.72
C LYS A 188 -10.91 -22.13 -1.43
N LEU A 189 -9.98 -21.62 -0.61
CA LEU A 189 -10.30 -20.86 0.60
C LEU A 189 -10.84 -19.47 0.26
N GLU A 190 -10.25 -18.81 -0.75
CA GLU A 190 -10.72 -17.52 -1.26
C GLU A 190 -12.09 -17.68 -1.92
N GLU A 191 -12.32 -18.76 -2.67
CA GLU A 191 -13.65 -19.09 -3.23
C GLU A 191 -14.69 -19.31 -2.11
N LEU A 192 -14.31 -19.94 -0.99
CA LEU A 192 -15.21 -20.19 0.13
C LEU A 192 -15.57 -18.89 0.88
N VAL A 193 -14.59 -17.99 1.05
CA VAL A 193 -14.79 -16.67 1.69
C VAL A 193 -15.62 -15.75 0.81
N LEU A 194 -15.56 -15.91 -0.52
CA LEU A 194 -16.33 -15.12 -1.47
C LEU A 194 -17.80 -15.55 -1.60
N GLN A 195 -18.18 -16.73 -1.04
CA GLN A 195 -19.55 -17.28 -1.09
C GLN A 195 -20.36 -17.01 0.20
N THR A 196 -19.76 -16.41 1.24
CA THR A 196 -20.39 -16.04 2.51
C THR A 196 -20.63 -14.55 2.63
#